data_98b0d146da21c694d840f907bfdd8f4c
#
_entry.id   98b0d146da21c694d840f907bfdd8f4c
#
_cell.length_a   1.000
_cell.length_b   1.000
_cell.length_c   1.000
_cell.angle_alpha   90.00
_cell.angle_beta   90.00
_cell.angle_gamma   90.00
#
_symmetry.space_group_name_H-M   'P 1'
#
loop_
_entity.id
_entity.type
_entity.pdbx_description
1 polymer ?
#
loop_
_entity_poly.entity_id
_entity_poly.type
_entity_poly.pdbx_seq_one_letter_code
_entity_poly.pdbx_strand_id
1 'polypeptide(L)'
;MDREELQAVFDQKCASGYDQQWSKIAPLREALHLLVGAVLSDLRDDARILCVGAGTGPELIYLAERFPGWRFVAVEPSAPMLDVCRRKAEERGIAARCEFHEGYLESLPPGEEFDAATSLLVSQFLLDREARTGFFRGIADRLRLGGFLVNADLSSDTSPAAYQSLRGIWYRMMQAGELTPEAIEKMRAAHDRDVALLPPEVVGGIISAGGFDSPVQFLQTGLIRAWYARRV
;
A
#
# COMPACT_ATOMS: atom_id res chain seq x y z
N MET A 1 15.51 1.25 -9.40
CA MET A 1 14.95 2.62 -9.46
C MET A 1 15.33 3.32 -8.18
N ASP A 2 15.96 4.48 -8.26
CA ASP A 2 16.22 5.28 -7.07
C ASP A 2 14.95 6.06 -6.60
N ARG A 3 15.05 6.77 -5.48
CA ARG A 3 13.89 7.48 -4.89
C ARG A 3 13.37 8.62 -5.77
N GLU A 4 14.24 9.29 -6.50
CA GLU A 4 13.87 10.39 -7.41
C GLU A 4 13.17 9.86 -8.66
N GLU A 5 13.67 8.76 -9.22
CA GLU A 5 13.04 8.07 -10.35
C GLU A 5 11.65 7.55 -9.98
N LEU A 6 11.48 7.00 -8.76
CA LEU A 6 10.17 6.53 -8.28
C LEU A 6 9.17 7.69 -8.14
N GLN A 7 9.60 8.83 -7.56
CA GLN A 7 8.76 10.01 -7.48
C GLN A 7 8.37 10.56 -8.86
N ALA A 8 9.27 10.52 -9.83
CA ALA A 8 9.00 10.97 -11.20
C ALA A 8 7.93 10.13 -11.91
N VAL A 9 7.78 8.85 -11.56
CA VAL A 9 6.70 7.98 -12.08
C VAL A 9 5.32 8.44 -11.58
N PHE A 10 5.25 8.97 -10.35
CA PHE A 10 4.01 9.44 -9.72
C PHE A 10 3.89 10.98 -9.81
N ASP A 11 4.09 11.51 -11.01
CA ASP A 11 4.01 12.94 -11.31
C ASP A 11 2.56 13.47 -11.35
N GLN A 12 2.40 14.77 -11.61
CA GLN A 12 1.10 15.44 -11.72
C GLN A 12 0.17 14.78 -12.76
N LYS A 13 0.72 14.30 -13.87
CA LYS A 13 -0.06 13.66 -14.93
C LYS A 13 -0.53 12.27 -14.47
N CYS A 14 0.32 11.52 -13.81
CA CYS A 14 -0.05 10.24 -13.20
C CYS A 14 -1.13 10.46 -12.13
N ALA A 15 -0.93 11.38 -11.18
CA ALA A 15 -1.86 11.65 -10.10
C ALA A 15 -3.26 12.02 -10.58
N SER A 16 -3.37 12.87 -11.63
CA SER A 16 -4.66 13.31 -12.16
C SER A 16 -5.48 12.22 -12.84
N GLY A 17 -4.83 11.22 -13.42
CA GLY A 17 -5.47 10.09 -14.11
C GLY A 17 -5.48 8.78 -13.32
N TYR A 18 -4.79 8.73 -12.18
CA TYR A 18 -4.52 7.50 -11.45
C TYR A 18 -5.79 6.72 -11.10
N ASP A 19 -6.75 7.37 -10.45
CA ASP A 19 -7.98 6.71 -10.03
C ASP A 19 -8.83 6.25 -11.22
N GLN A 20 -8.87 7.04 -12.30
CA GLN A 20 -9.60 6.68 -13.51
C GLN A 20 -8.96 5.46 -14.19
N GLN A 21 -7.63 5.42 -14.27
CA GLN A 21 -6.90 4.28 -14.82
C GLN A 21 -7.23 2.97 -14.07
N TRP A 22 -7.37 3.05 -12.74
CA TRP A 22 -7.64 1.91 -11.89
C TRP A 22 -9.13 1.67 -11.60
N SER A 23 -10.03 2.52 -12.11
CA SER A 23 -11.48 2.44 -11.82
C SER A 23 -12.11 1.12 -12.28
N LYS A 24 -11.65 0.55 -13.38
CA LYS A 24 -12.21 -0.70 -13.92
C LYS A 24 -11.81 -1.96 -13.14
N ILE A 25 -10.74 -1.87 -12.36
CA ILE A 25 -10.35 -2.92 -11.42
C ILE A 25 -10.66 -2.54 -9.97
N ALA A 26 -11.50 -1.52 -9.78
CA ALA A 26 -11.98 -1.08 -8.46
C ALA A 26 -12.48 -2.24 -7.57
N PRO A 27 -13.20 -3.27 -8.09
CA PRO A 27 -13.62 -4.39 -7.25
C PRO A 27 -12.50 -5.09 -6.49
N LEU A 28 -11.27 -5.16 -7.04
CA LEU A 28 -10.13 -5.75 -6.35
C LEU A 28 -9.67 -4.88 -5.18
N ARG A 29 -9.61 -3.56 -5.41
CA ARG A 29 -9.27 -2.57 -4.39
C ARG A 29 -10.33 -2.52 -3.29
N GLU A 30 -11.60 -2.53 -3.67
CA GLU A 30 -12.73 -2.53 -2.75
C GLU A 30 -12.75 -3.78 -1.87
N ALA A 31 -12.48 -4.95 -2.44
CA ALA A 31 -12.33 -6.20 -1.68
C ALA A 31 -11.17 -6.12 -0.67
N LEU A 32 -10.02 -5.57 -1.10
CA LEU A 32 -8.87 -5.35 -0.20
C LEU A 32 -9.25 -4.40 0.95
N HIS A 33 -9.85 -3.24 0.65
CA HIS A 33 -10.24 -2.26 1.66
C HIS A 33 -11.28 -2.82 2.64
N LEU A 34 -12.27 -3.58 2.15
CA LEU A 34 -13.24 -4.26 3.00
C LEU A 34 -12.56 -5.17 4.01
N LEU A 35 -11.60 -5.98 3.55
CA LEU A 35 -10.87 -6.91 4.40
C LEU A 35 -9.91 -6.19 5.35
N VAL A 36 -9.24 -5.11 4.91
CA VAL A 36 -8.43 -4.24 5.79
C VAL A 36 -9.30 -3.69 6.92
N GLY A 37 -10.48 -3.16 6.59
CA GLY A 37 -11.44 -2.69 7.59
C GLY A 37 -11.91 -3.78 8.55
N ALA A 38 -12.07 -5.03 8.08
CA ALA A 38 -12.41 -6.16 8.93
C ALA A 38 -11.25 -6.56 9.86
N VAL A 39 -10.01 -6.59 9.38
CA VAL A 39 -8.81 -6.88 10.20
C VAL A 39 -8.65 -5.87 11.33
N LEU A 40 -8.96 -4.59 11.07
CA LEU A 40 -8.76 -3.50 12.01
C LEU A 40 -10.00 -3.19 12.86
N SER A 41 -11.13 -3.88 12.67
CA SER A 41 -12.42 -3.56 13.30
C SER A 41 -12.44 -3.62 14.82
N ASP A 42 -11.50 -4.37 15.43
CA ASP A 42 -11.39 -4.50 16.89
C ASP A 42 -10.53 -3.40 17.55
N LEU A 43 -10.04 -2.44 16.77
CA LEU A 43 -9.34 -1.30 17.33
C LEU A 43 -10.30 -0.39 18.10
N ARG A 44 -9.76 0.38 19.05
CA ARG A 44 -10.51 1.36 19.83
C ARG A 44 -11.17 2.42 18.94
N ASP A 45 -12.25 3.02 19.39
CA ASP A 45 -13.06 3.95 18.61
C ASP A 45 -12.30 5.23 18.19
N ASP A 46 -11.24 5.61 18.90
CA ASP A 46 -10.38 6.77 18.64
C ASP A 46 -8.99 6.41 18.14
N ALA A 47 -8.85 5.26 17.44
CA ALA A 47 -7.59 4.75 16.97
C ALA A 47 -6.86 5.72 16.03
N ARG A 48 -5.50 5.70 16.09
CA ARG A 48 -4.62 6.44 15.19
C ARG A 48 -4.01 5.48 14.16
N ILE A 49 -4.20 5.80 12.90
CA ILE A 49 -3.78 4.97 11.76
C ILE A 49 -2.69 5.69 10.95
N LEU A 50 -1.60 5.00 10.70
CA LEU A 50 -0.52 5.44 9.82
C LEU A 50 -0.70 4.82 8.43
N CYS A 51 -0.97 5.63 7.41
CA CYS A 51 -1.06 5.19 6.02
C CYS A 51 0.27 5.49 5.31
N VAL A 52 1.10 4.47 5.09
CA VAL A 52 2.43 4.61 4.47
C VAL A 52 2.33 4.35 2.97
N GLY A 53 2.70 5.35 2.16
CA GLY A 53 2.47 5.35 0.72
C GLY A 53 0.98 5.53 0.41
N ALA A 54 0.36 6.54 1.02
CA ALA A 54 -1.08 6.78 0.94
C ALA A 54 -1.58 7.05 -0.50
N GLY A 55 -0.70 7.46 -1.40
CA GLY A 55 -1.05 7.79 -2.77
C GLY A 55 -2.16 8.84 -2.85
N THR A 56 -3.21 8.54 -3.61
CA THR A 56 -4.41 9.39 -3.71
C THR A 56 -5.43 9.15 -2.58
N GLY A 57 -5.09 8.36 -1.55
CA GLY A 57 -5.84 8.18 -0.30
C GLY A 57 -7.06 7.26 -0.33
N PRO A 58 -7.23 6.32 -1.26
CA PRO A 58 -8.48 5.55 -1.34
C PRO A 58 -8.74 4.67 -0.11
N GLU A 59 -7.71 4.04 0.48
CA GLU A 59 -7.87 3.25 1.69
C GLU A 59 -8.13 4.13 2.93
N LEU A 60 -7.43 5.26 3.05
CA LEU A 60 -7.62 6.22 4.13
C LEU A 60 -9.07 6.71 4.15
N ILE A 61 -9.61 7.10 3.00
CA ILE A 61 -10.98 7.57 2.86
C ILE A 61 -11.95 6.47 3.26
N TYR A 62 -11.77 5.25 2.74
CA TYR A 62 -12.61 4.11 3.10
C TYR A 62 -12.65 3.86 4.61
N LEU A 63 -11.47 3.84 5.26
CA LEU A 63 -11.37 3.61 6.70
C LEU A 63 -11.98 4.78 7.50
N ALA A 64 -11.76 6.02 7.07
CA ALA A 64 -12.27 7.21 7.74
C ALA A 64 -13.80 7.33 7.66
N GLU A 65 -14.41 6.89 6.55
CA GLU A 65 -15.87 6.84 6.41
C GLU A 65 -16.49 5.72 7.28
N ARG A 66 -15.79 4.58 7.38
CA ARG A 66 -16.26 3.44 8.15
C ARG A 66 -16.08 3.60 9.67
N PHE A 67 -15.02 4.29 10.10
CA PHE A 67 -14.64 4.47 11.50
C PHE A 67 -14.54 5.97 11.83
N PRO A 68 -15.67 6.61 12.19
CA PRO A 68 -15.76 8.08 12.32
C PRO A 68 -14.88 8.70 13.41
N GLY A 69 -14.47 7.93 14.41
CA GLY A 69 -13.62 8.40 15.50
C GLY A 69 -12.11 8.30 15.21
N TRP A 70 -11.71 7.57 14.17
CA TRP A 70 -10.30 7.35 13.88
C TRP A 70 -9.62 8.60 13.31
N ARG A 71 -8.31 8.70 13.61
CA ARG A 71 -7.42 9.75 13.09
C ARG A 71 -6.35 9.13 12.22
N PHE A 72 -5.91 9.85 11.20
CA PHE A 72 -5.00 9.35 10.17
C PHE A 72 -3.80 10.24 10.01
N VAL A 73 -2.64 9.61 9.74
CA VAL A 73 -1.47 10.27 9.21
C VAL A 73 -1.15 9.62 7.86
N ALA A 74 -1.28 10.38 6.79
CA ALA A 74 -0.94 9.97 5.43
C ALA A 74 0.50 10.37 5.14
N VAL A 75 1.37 9.39 4.85
CA VAL A 75 2.75 9.61 4.43
C VAL A 75 2.86 9.24 2.95
N GLU A 76 3.26 10.21 2.11
CA GLU A 76 3.37 10.01 0.68
C GLU A 76 4.48 10.91 0.10
N PRO A 77 5.50 10.36 -0.57
CA PRO A 77 6.60 11.16 -1.11
C PRO A 77 6.22 11.97 -2.37
N SER A 78 5.15 11.58 -3.09
CA SER A 78 4.67 12.33 -4.25
C SER A 78 3.72 13.45 -3.82
N ALA A 79 4.18 14.71 -3.88
CA ALA A 79 3.34 15.88 -3.60
C ALA A 79 2.05 15.90 -4.44
N PRO A 80 2.07 15.62 -5.76
CA PRO A 80 0.84 15.57 -6.56
C PRO A 80 -0.16 14.51 -6.10
N MET A 81 0.31 13.33 -5.69
CA MET A 81 -0.56 12.26 -5.16
C MET A 81 -1.17 12.67 -3.83
N LEU A 82 -0.36 13.22 -2.93
CA LEU A 82 -0.79 13.69 -1.62
C LEU A 82 -1.79 14.84 -1.71
N ASP A 83 -1.64 15.74 -2.68
CA ASP A 83 -2.60 16.82 -2.93
C ASP A 83 -3.95 16.30 -3.39
N VAL A 84 -3.97 15.23 -4.21
CA VAL A 84 -5.22 14.54 -4.56
C VAL A 84 -5.85 13.91 -3.32
N CYS A 85 -5.06 13.27 -2.46
CA CYS A 85 -5.52 12.69 -1.20
C CYS A 85 -6.16 13.76 -0.29
N ARG A 86 -5.47 14.88 -0.09
CA ARG A 86 -5.95 16.01 0.72
C ARG A 86 -7.27 16.57 0.20
N ARG A 87 -7.36 16.85 -1.09
CA ARG A 87 -8.59 17.36 -1.71
C ARG A 87 -9.76 16.40 -1.52
N LYS A 88 -9.56 15.10 -1.73
CA LYS A 88 -10.60 14.09 -1.50
C LYS A 88 -11.02 14.02 -0.05
N ALA A 89 -10.09 14.14 0.90
CA ALA A 89 -10.42 14.18 2.32
C ALA A 89 -11.27 15.41 2.68
N GLU A 90 -10.99 16.57 2.07
CA GLU A 90 -11.79 17.78 2.19
C GLU A 90 -13.20 17.58 1.63
N GLU A 91 -13.32 17.07 0.39
CA GLU A 91 -14.58 16.77 -0.29
C GLU A 91 -15.47 15.79 0.50
N ARG A 92 -14.86 14.89 1.27
CA ARG A 92 -15.56 13.91 2.12
C ARG A 92 -15.75 14.38 3.57
N GLY A 93 -15.31 15.59 3.90
CA GLY A 93 -15.46 16.16 5.25
C GLY A 93 -14.65 15.46 6.34
N ILE A 94 -13.58 14.74 5.97
CA ILE A 94 -12.74 14.00 6.91
C ILE A 94 -11.37 14.65 7.15
N ALA A 95 -11.03 15.72 6.44
CA ALA A 95 -9.71 16.36 6.50
C ALA A 95 -9.29 16.79 7.91
N ALA A 96 -10.23 17.18 8.77
CA ALA A 96 -9.95 17.56 10.16
C ALA A 96 -9.40 16.39 11.04
N ARG A 97 -9.50 15.15 10.55
CA ARG A 97 -8.99 13.94 11.21
C ARG A 97 -7.74 13.37 10.52
N CYS A 98 -7.21 14.07 9.52
CA CYS A 98 -6.10 13.63 8.68
C CYS A 98 -4.94 14.61 8.76
N GLU A 99 -3.76 14.11 9.04
CA GLU A 99 -2.49 14.80 8.85
C GLU A 99 -1.84 14.30 7.56
N PHE A 100 -1.24 15.20 6.79
CA PHE A 100 -0.64 14.88 5.50
C PHE A 100 0.84 15.23 5.53
N HIS A 101 1.69 14.20 5.48
CA HIS A 101 3.14 14.34 5.48
C HIS A 101 3.69 14.04 4.07
N GLU A 102 4.20 15.08 3.42
CA GLU A 102 4.93 14.94 2.16
C GLU A 102 6.35 14.46 2.45
N GLY A 103 6.65 13.25 2.06
CA GLY A 103 7.96 12.64 2.27
C GLY A 103 7.91 11.14 2.49
N TYR A 104 9.08 10.59 2.74
CA TYR A 104 9.24 9.20 3.14
C TYR A 104 9.00 9.02 4.65
N LEU A 105 8.75 7.79 5.04
CA LEU A 105 8.45 7.44 6.44
C LEU A 105 9.54 7.93 7.41
N GLU A 106 10.81 7.89 6.99
CA GLU A 106 11.95 8.31 7.80
C GLU A 106 11.93 9.80 8.14
N SER A 107 11.31 10.62 7.27
CA SER A 107 11.18 12.07 7.47
C SER A 107 9.97 12.45 8.33
N LEU A 108 9.06 11.52 8.64
CA LEU A 108 7.94 11.77 9.54
C LEU A 108 8.48 12.05 10.95
N PRO A 109 8.20 13.22 11.54
CA PRO A 109 8.65 13.54 12.89
C PRO A 109 8.20 12.51 13.93
N PRO A 110 8.97 12.33 15.00
CA PRO A 110 8.52 11.55 16.16
C PRO A 110 7.22 12.13 16.73
N GLY A 111 6.34 11.26 17.19
CA GLY A 111 5.05 11.65 17.74
C GLY A 111 4.43 10.54 18.57
N GLU A 112 3.14 10.63 18.83
CA GLU A 112 2.40 9.57 19.50
C GLU A 112 2.38 8.30 18.65
N GLU A 113 2.46 7.15 19.33
CA GLU A 113 2.39 5.84 18.67
C GLU A 113 1.05 5.61 17.97
N PHE A 114 1.08 4.81 16.91
CA PHE A 114 -0.11 4.43 16.15
C PHE A 114 -0.66 3.09 16.63
N ASP A 115 -1.97 2.93 16.53
CA ASP A 115 -2.68 1.68 16.80
C ASP A 115 -2.53 0.67 15.64
N ALA A 116 -2.45 1.18 14.42
CA ALA A 116 -2.18 0.39 13.23
C ALA A 116 -1.46 1.19 12.15
N ALA A 117 -0.83 0.46 11.22
CA ALA A 117 -0.31 1.00 9.98
C ALA A 117 -0.82 0.20 8.78
N THR A 118 -1.07 0.89 7.67
CA THR A 118 -1.31 0.28 6.36
C THR A 118 -0.16 0.60 5.42
N SER A 119 0.21 -0.36 4.57
CA SER A 119 1.17 -0.21 3.47
C SER A 119 0.67 -1.04 2.30
N LEU A 120 -0.09 -0.41 1.40
CA LEU A 120 -0.78 -1.13 0.34
C LEU A 120 -0.13 -0.89 -1.03
N LEU A 121 0.52 -1.91 -1.57
CA LEU A 121 1.25 -1.91 -2.85
C LEU A 121 2.45 -0.94 -2.87
N VAL A 122 3.18 -0.87 -1.76
CA VAL A 122 4.30 0.06 -1.55
C VAL A 122 5.63 -0.68 -1.43
N SER A 123 5.73 -1.65 -0.53
CA SER A 123 7.02 -2.25 -0.16
C SER A 123 7.67 -3.04 -1.32
N GLN A 124 6.88 -3.40 -2.32
CA GLN A 124 7.35 -4.05 -3.54
C GLN A 124 8.33 -3.21 -4.39
N PHE A 125 8.34 -1.89 -4.22
CA PHE A 125 9.28 -1.00 -4.90
C PHE A 125 10.66 -0.96 -4.23
N LEU A 126 10.80 -1.56 -3.05
CA LEU A 126 12.07 -1.72 -2.36
C LEU A 126 12.71 -3.03 -2.83
N LEU A 127 13.59 -2.94 -3.83
CA LEU A 127 14.20 -4.09 -4.50
C LEU A 127 15.19 -4.82 -3.59
N ASP A 128 15.89 -4.09 -2.73
CA ASP A 128 16.82 -4.64 -1.75
C ASP A 128 16.09 -5.16 -0.51
N ARG A 129 16.43 -6.39 -0.08
CA ARG A 129 15.75 -7.05 1.04
C ARG A 129 16.03 -6.38 2.39
N GLU A 130 17.23 -5.85 2.57
CA GLU A 130 17.59 -5.18 3.82
C GLU A 130 16.87 -3.84 3.93
N ALA A 131 16.84 -3.07 2.83
CA ALA A 131 16.05 -1.84 2.74
C ALA A 131 14.56 -2.10 3.00
N ARG A 132 13.99 -3.17 2.44
CA ARG A 132 12.59 -3.56 2.66
C ARG A 132 12.33 -4.00 4.10
N THR A 133 13.26 -4.72 4.72
CA THR A 133 13.21 -5.05 6.16
C THR A 133 13.30 -3.78 7.01
N GLY A 134 14.20 -2.86 6.67
CA GLY A 134 14.32 -1.55 7.32
C GLY A 134 13.05 -0.71 7.24
N PHE A 135 12.35 -0.75 6.10
CA PHE A 135 11.05 -0.11 5.92
C PHE A 135 10.00 -0.63 6.91
N PHE A 136 9.87 -1.96 7.05
CA PHE A 136 8.94 -2.53 8.03
C PHE A 136 9.35 -2.24 9.47
N ARG A 137 10.67 -2.22 9.77
CA ARG A 137 11.17 -1.80 11.09
C ARG A 137 10.80 -0.35 11.39
N GLY A 138 10.96 0.55 10.41
CA GLY A 138 10.54 1.95 10.54
C GLY A 138 9.04 2.10 10.81
N ILE A 139 8.20 1.21 10.29
CA ILE A 139 6.77 1.15 10.62
C ILE A 139 6.58 0.62 12.05
N ALA A 140 7.24 -0.49 12.41
CA ALA A 140 7.15 -1.09 13.74
C ALA A 140 7.53 -0.09 14.83
N ASP A 141 8.60 0.68 14.63
CA ASP A 141 9.08 1.69 15.58
C ASP A 141 8.05 2.80 15.88
N ARG A 142 7.04 2.96 15.02
CA ARG A 142 5.97 3.96 15.16
C ARG A 142 4.66 3.39 15.70
N LEU A 143 4.52 2.09 15.74
CA LEU A 143 3.35 1.43 16.30
C LEU A 143 3.52 1.20 17.80
N ARG A 144 2.43 1.17 18.55
CA ARG A 144 2.44 0.62 19.93
C ARG A 144 2.69 -0.90 19.89
N LEU A 145 3.17 -1.47 21.00
CA LEU A 145 3.28 -2.93 21.13
C LEU A 145 1.91 -3.58 20.89
N GLY A 146 1.89 -4.65 20.10
CA GLY A 146 0.66 -5.30 19.66
C GLY A 146 -0.14 -4.54 18.62
N GLY A 147 0.33 -3.36 18.17
CA GLY A 147 -0.27 -2.59 17.07
C GLY A 147 -0.22 -3.36 15.76
N PHE A 148 -1.20 -3.14 14.89
CA PHE A 148 -1.32 -3.87 13.64
C PHE A 148 -0.51 -3.26 12.50
N LEU A 149 0.10 -4.12 11.71
CA LEU A 149 0.47 -3.85 10.32
C LEU A 149 -0.53 -4.54 9.41
N VAL A 150 -1.04 -3.84 8.40
CA VAL A 150 -1.69 -4.45 7.23
C VAL A 150 -0.90 -4.08 5.99
N ASN A 151 -0.32 -5.09 5.34
CA ASN A 151 0.50 -4.90 4.14
C ASN A 151 -0.12 -5.63 2.95
N ALA A 152 -0.08 -5.01 1.78
CA ALA A 152 -0.37 -5.68 0.52
C ALA A 152 0.75 -5.42 -0.49
N ASP A 153 1.15 -6.46 -1.21
CA ASP A 153 2.18 -6.38 -2.24
C ASP A 153 1.85 -7.26 -3.44
N LEU A 154 2.49 -7.00 -4.56
CA LEU A 154 2.62 -7.97 -5.64
C LEU A 154 3.59 -9.06 -5.18
N SER A 155 3.11 -10.28 -5.12
CA SER A 155 3.87 -11.43 -4.63
C SER A 155 3.42 -12.70 -5.34
N SER A 156 4.36 -13.53 -5.73
CA SER A 156 4.07 -14.82 -6.34
C SER A 156 5.22 -15.77 -6.09
N ASP A 157 4.90 -17.06 -5.97
CA ASP A 157 5.87 -18.10 -6.22
C ASP A 157 6.40 -17.93 -7.65
N THR A 158 7.69 -17.79 -7.78
CA THR A 158 8.37 -17.58 -9.05
C THR A 158 8.62 -18.87 -9.82
N SER A 159 7.97 -19.99 -9.43
CA SER A 159 7.98 -21.19 -10.25
C SER A 159 7.45 -20.86 -11.65
N PRO A 160 8.19 -21.20 -12.74
CA PRO A 160 7.94 -20.64 -14.06
C PRO A 160 6.50 -20.83 -14.57
N ALA A 161 5.89 -21.99 -14.30
CA ALA A 161 4.57 -22.32 -14.85
C ALA A 161 3.43 -21.56 -14.14
N ALA A 162 3.40 -21.56 -12.79
CA ALA A 162 2.36 -20.89 -12.01
C ALA A 162 2.46 -19.36 -12.15
N TYR A 163 3.67 -18.81 -12.10
CA TYR A 163 3.90 -17.39 -12.28
C TYR A 163 3.46 -16.89 -13.66
N GLN A 164 3.83 -17.59 -14.73
CA GLN A 164 3.44 -17.20 -16.09
C GLN A 164 1.92 -17.25 -16.27
N SER A 165 1.24 -18.22 -15.66
CA SER A 165 -0.22 -18.32 -15.67
C SER A 165 -0.86 -17.12 -14.95
N LEU A 166 -0.45 -16.81 -13.71
CA LEU A 166 -0.97 -15.68 -12.93
C LEU A 166 -0.65 -14.33 -13.60
N ARG A 167 0.55 -14.17 -14.13
CA ARG A 167 0.98 -12.99 -14.89
C ARG A 167 0.10 -12.80 -16.14
N GLY A 168 -0.23 -13.88 -16.83
CA GLY A 168 -1.16 -13.83 -17.96
C GLY A 168 -2.56 -13.36 -17.57
N ILE A 169 -3.09 -13.82 -16.43
CA ILE A 169 -4.37 -13.35 -15.88
C ILE A 169 -4.28 -11.86 -15.51
N TRP A 170 -3.21 -11.46 -14.83
CA TRP A 170 -2.97 -10.08 -14.42
C TRP A 170 -3.01 -9.11 -15.61
N TYR A 171 -2.29 -9.41 -16.69
CA TYR A 171 -2.29 -8.53 -17.86
C TYR A 171 -3.62 -8.52 -18.60
N ARG A 172 -4.35 -9.64 -18.70
CA ARG A 172 -5.71 -9.65 -19.27
C ARG A 172 -6.67 -8.77 -18.45
N MET A 173 -6.55 -8.79 -17.13
CA MET A 173 -7.32 -7.92 -16.25
C MET A 173 -6.99 -6.44 -16.50
N MET A 174 -5.71 -6.10 -16.65
CA MET A 174 -5.27 -4.74 -17.00
C MET A 174 -5.79 -4.31 -18.38
N GLN A 175 -5.82 -5.20 -19.38
CA GLN A 175 -6.41 -4.93 -20.69
C GLN A 175 -7.90 -4.64 -20.62
N ALA A 176 -8.63 -5.34 -19.77
CA ALA A 176 -10.06 -5.05 -19.53
C ALA A 176 -10.27 -3.63 -18.97
N GLY A 177 -9.23 -3.01 -18.41
CA GLY A 177 -9.16 -1.61 -18.02
C GLY A 177 -8.95 -0.60 -19.17
N GLU A 178 -9.05 -1.01 -20.45
CA GLU A 178 -8.83 -0.17 -21.65
C GLU A 178 -7.40 0.37 -21.80
N LEU A 179 -6.41 -0.25 -21.17
CA LEU A 179 -5.02 0.07 -21.45
C LEU A 179 -4.63 -0.36 -22.87
N THR A 180 -3.94 0.53 -23.60
CA THR A 180 -3.45 0.18 -24.93
C THR A 180 -2.37 -0.90 -24.86
N PRO A 181 -2.14 -1.67 -25.93
CA PRO A 181 -1.05 -2.65 -25.98
C PRO A 181 0.32 -2.06 -25.62
N GLU A 182 0.60 -0.82 -26.08
CA GLU A 182 1.84 -0.10 -25.78
C GLU A 182 1.95 0.27 -24.29
N ALA A 183 0.84 0.67 -23.66
CA ALA A 183 0.80 0.97 -22.23
C ALA A 183 1.03 -0.28 -21.39
N ILE A 184 0.48 -1.42 -21.82
CA ILE A 184 0.70 -2.72 -21.17
C ILE A 184 2.15 -3.16 -21.31
N GLU A 185 2.77 -2.99 -22.47
CA GLU A 185 4.18 -3.35 -22.66
C GLU A 185 5.11 -2.47 -21.81
N LYS A 186 4.85 -1.17 -21.73
CA LYS A 186 5.54 -0.28 -20.78
C LYS A 186 5.36 -0.71 -19.33
N MET A 187 4.13 -1.10 -18.95
CA MET A 187 3.85 -1.61 -17.61
C MET A 187 4.61 -2.90 -17.33
N ARG A 188 4.71 -3.81 -18.31
CA ARG A 188 5.50 -5.04 -18.18
C ARG A 188 6.98 -4.74 -17.93
N ALA A 189 7.57 -3.86 -18.75
CA ALA A 189 8.97 -3.48 -18.60
C ALA A 189 9.24 -2.80 -17.25
N ALA A 190 8.33 -1.91 -16.81
CA ALA A 190 8.43 -1.27 -15.50
C ALA A 190 8.29 -2.30 -14.37
N HIS A 191 7.32 -3.22 -14.46
CA HIS A 191 7.12 -4.28 -13.48
C HIS A 191 8.36 -5.18 -13.34
N ASP A 192 8.94 -5.62 -14.46
CA ASP A 192 10.11 -6.50 -14.46
C ASP A 192 11.37 -5.79 -13.92
N ARG A 193 11.46 -4.46 -14.00
CA ARG A 193 12.59 -3.65 -13.54
C ARG A 193 12.44 -3.12 -12.11
N ASP A 194 11.24 -2.67 -11.76
CA ASP A 194 10.99 -1.77 -10.62
C ASP A 194 10.23 -2.44 -9.47
N VAL A 195 9.78 -3.69 -9.64
CA VAL A 195 9.00 -4.42 -8.63
C VAL A 195 9.76 -5.67 -8.17
N ALA A 196 10.05 -5.73 -6.88
CA ALA A 196 10.57 -6.94 -6.23
C ALA A 196 9.45 -7.96 -6.02
N LEU A 197 9.17 -8.75 -7.06
CA LEU A 197 8.22 -9.84 -6.97
C LEU A 197 8.88 -11.02 -6.24
N LEU A 198 8.49 -11.23 -4.97
CA LEU A 198 9.04 -12.26 -4.11
C LEU A 198 7.97 -13.31 -3.77
N PRO A 199 8.37 -14.56 -3.47
CA PRO A 199 7.46 -15.56 -2.93
C PRO A 199 6.80 -15.09 -1.62
N PRO A 200 5.53 -15.49 -1.35
CA PRO A 200 4.78 -14.98 -0.20
C PRO A 200 5.45 -15.30 1.15
N GLU A 201 6.09 -16.45 1.29
CA GLU A 201 6.86 -16.83 2.49
C GLU A 201 8.08 -15.92 2.69
N VAL A 202 8.70 -15.44 1.60
CA VAL A 202 9.83 -14.52 1.66
C VAL A 202 9.35 -13.13 2.13
N VAL A 203 8.22 -12.65 1.58
CA VAL A 203 7.61 -11.39 2.03
C VAL A 203 7.24 -11.47 3.51
N GLY A 204 6.61 -12.58 3.93
CA GLY A 204 6.28 -12.82 5.33
C GLY A 204 7.52 -12.80 6.23
N GLY A 205 8.62 -13.45 5.81
CA GLY A 205 9.90 -13.43 6.55
C GLY A 205 10.51 -12.03 6.66
N ILE A 206 10.38 -11.19 5.63
CA ILE A 206 10.84 -9.79 5.65
C ILE A 206 10.01 -8.97 6.66
N ILE A 207 8.68 -9.13 6.66
CA ILE A 207 7.79 -8.46 7.64
C ILE A 207 8.17 -8.86 9.06
N SER A 208 8.33 -10.17 9.33
CA SER A 208 8.72 -10.65 10.67
C SER A 208 10.09 -10.11 11.11
N ALA A 209 11.08 -10.11 10.20
CA ALA A 209 12.40 -9.52 10.48
C ALA A 209 12.36 -8.00 10.73
N GLY A 210 11.30 -7.34 10.27
CA GLY A 210 11.00 -5.92 10.51
C GLY A 210 10.38 -5.61 11.87
N GLY A 211 10.21 -6.59 12.78
CA GLY A 211 9.70 -6.36 14.13
C GLY A 211 8.22 -6.72 14.32
N PHE A 212 7.74 -7.66 13.50
CA PHE A 212 6.37 -8.16 13.59
C PHE A 212 6.35 -9.67 13.89
N ASP A 213 5.24 -10.14 14.46
CA ASP A 213 4.99 -11.58 14.63
C ASP A 213 4.82 -12.29 13.27
N SER A 214 4.44 -13.56 13.29
CA SER A 214 4.23 -14.31 12.05
C SER A 214 3.05 -13.76 11.25
N PRO A 215 3.28 -13.17 10.05
CA PRO A 215 2.21 -12.57 9.26
C PRO A 215 1.19 -13.59 8.79
N VAL A 216 -0.09 -13.23 8.90
CA VAL A 216 -1.21 -14.04 8.40
C VAL A 216 -1.63 -13.49 7.04
N GLN A 217 -1.51 -14.31 6.00
CA GLN A 217 -2.03 -13.95 4.69
C GLN A 217 -3.56 -14.11 4.69
N PHE A 218 -4.29 -13.03 4.38
CA PHE A 218 -5.75 -13.03 4.40
C PHE A 218 -6.40 -12.77 3.03
N LEU A 219 -5.60 -12.36 2.03
CA LEU A 219 -6.08 -12.13 0.67
C LEU A 219 -5.05 -12.61 -0.36
N GLN A 220 -5.56 -13.20 -1.43
CA GLN A 220 -4.87 -13.33 -2.71
C GLN A 220 -5.84 -13.05 -3.84
N THR A 221 -5.46 -12.14 -4.74
CA THR A 221 -6.19 -11.88 -5.98
C THR A 221 -5.19 -11.60 -7.11
N GLY A 222 -5.06 -12.56 -8.04
CA GLY A 222 -3.98 -12.53 -9.03
C GLY A 222 -2.60 -12.51 -8.37
N LEU A 223 -1.83 -11.47 -8.66
CA LEU A 223 -0.52 -11.24 -8.06
C LEU A 223 -0.57 -10.47 -6.73
N ILE A 224 -1.69 -9.80 -6.41
CA ILE A 224 -1.82 -9.08 -5.14
C ILE A 224 -2.03 -10.10 -4.02
N ARG A 225 -1.23 -9.99 -2.98
CA ARG A 225 -1.41 -10.68 -1.71
C ARG A 225 -1.41 -9.68 -0.58
N ALA A 226 -2.16 -9.97 0.49
CA ALA A 226 -2.19 -9.11 1.66
C ALA A 226 -2.02 -9.93 2.95
N TRP A 227 -1.33 -9.32 3.90
CA TRP A 227 -1.02 -9.89 5.21
C TRP A 227 -1.36 -8.88 6.30
N TYR A 228 -1.69 -9.40 7.48
CA TYR A 228 -1.62 -8.62 8.70
C TYR A 228 -0.66 -9.28 9.69
N ALA A 229 -0.07 -8.47 10.55
CA ALA A 229 0.82 -8.89 11.63
C ALA A 229 0.73 -7.90 12.79
N ARG A 230 1.24 -8.28 13.97
CA ARG A 230 1.31 -7.42 15.14
C ARG A 230 2.74 -7.08 15.48
N ARG A 231 2.99 -5.84 15.91
CA ARG A 231 4.28 -5.44 16.46
C ARG A 231 4.60 -6.27 17.71
N VAL A 232 5.81 -6.85 17.76
CA VAL A 232 6.37 -7.59 18.90
C VAL A 232 7.40 -6.78 19.66
#